data_bb71ecd07835d0a9cb680d880619acda
#
_entry.id   bb71ecd07835d0a9cb680d880619acda
#
_cell.length_a   1.000
_cell.length_b   1.000
_cell.length_c   1.000
_cell.angle_alpha   90.00
_cell.angle_beta   90.00
_cell.angle_gamma   90.00
#
_symmetry.space_group_name_H-M   'P 1'
#
loop_
_entity.id
_entity.type
_entity.pdbx_description
1 polymer ?
#
loop_
_entity_poly.entity_id
_entity_poly.type
_entity_poly.pdbx_seq_one_letter_code
_entity_poly.pdbx_strand_id
1 'polypeptide(L)'
;LNNNTPFVLLNDVYGDGIPAHDNRHKARHVKILGYKNFLQKNTIWIDGSFILNCNPNHFLKEIDFEDYDIAVPKHRIRNNALEEAEQILRNETDYVNRGKIERQIDIYKKRGYKFDNGLAETGILVRKNTNPVNEFCDLWWKQICDHTLRDQLSFNYCLWVMEKQGKPLKVKYIDKSYW
;
A
#
# COMPACT_ATOMS: atom_id res chain seq x y z
N LEU A 1 -21.47 13.33 4.83
CA LEU A 1 -20.19 13.32 5.50
C LEU A 1 -20.26 14.22 6.73
N ASN A 2 -20.00 13.67 7.91
CA ASN A 2 -20.04 14.42 9.16
C ASN A 2 -18.84 15.39 9.17
N ASN A 3 -19.07 16.67 9.46
CA ASN A 3 -18.09 17.77 9.39
C ASN A 3 -16.83 17.59 10.30
N ASN A 4 -16.72 16.48 11.04
CA ASN A 4 -15.64 16.23 11.99
C ASN A 4 -14.55 15.24 11.48
N THR A 5 -14.67 14.73 10.26
CA THR A 5 -13.60 13.89 9.71
C THR A 5 -12.71 14.76 8.84
N PRO A 6 -11.44 14.98 9.18
CA PRO A 6 -10.56 15.80 8.35
C PRO A 6 -10.30 15.08 7.03
N PHE A 7 -10.77 15.68 5.94
CA PHE A 7 -10.39 15.31 4.58
C PHE A 7 -9.21 16.16 4.15
N VAL A 8 -8.28 15.52 3.47
CA VAL A 8 -7.19 16.19 2.80
C VAL A 8 -7.28 15.85 1.33
N LEU A 9 -7.63 16.84 0.50
CA LEU A 9 -7.48 16.73 -0.94
C LEU A 9 -6.00 16.91 -1.27
N LEU A 10 -5.41 15.97 -1.98
CA LEU A 10 -3.98 15.95 -2.28
C LEU A 10 -3.48 17.16 -3.07
N ASN A 11 -4.35 17.80 -3.86
CA ASN A 11 -4.00 18.98 -4.64
C ASN A 11 -3.62 20.20 -3.77
N ASP A 12 -4.07 20.22 -2.50
CA ASP A 12 -3.90 21.39 -1.62
C ASP A 12 -2.69 21.24 -0.67
N VAL A 13 -2.15 20.04 -0.52
CA VAL A 13 -1.16 19.73 0.54
C VAL A 13 0.26 19.65 0.02
N TYR A 14 0.43 19.37 -1.24
CA TYR A 14 1.74 19.12 -1.82
C TYR A 14 2.00 20.09 -2.98
N GLY A 15 2.25 21.33 -2.63
CA GLY A 15 2.99 22.25 -3.48
C GLY A 15 4.38 21.66 -3.82
N ASP A 16 5.13 22.31 -4.66
CA ASP A 16 6.34 21.89 -5.37
C ASP A 16 7.51 21.26 -4.57
N GLY A 17 7.30 20.89 -3.31
CA GLY A 17 8.35 20.40 -2.41
C GLY A 17 8.61 18.91 -2.39
N ILE A 18 7.81 18.06 -3.07
CA ILE A 18 8.12 16.63 -3.17
C ILE A 18 9.04 16.43 -4.38
N PRO A 19 10.26 15.87 -4.18
CA PRO A 19 11.11 15.48 -5.28
C PRO A 19 10.53 14.23 -5.96
N ALA A 20 9.53 14.44 -6.81
CA ALA A 20 8.87 13.36 -7.52
C ALA A 20 8.74 13.75 -8.99
N HIS A 21 9.22 12.87 -9.84
CA HIS A 21 9.31 13.09 -11.27
C HIS A 21 7.96 13.08 -12.00
N ASP A 22 6.88 12.53 -11.36
CA ASP A 22 5.54 12.48 -11.93
C ASP A 22 4.43 12.42 -10.86
N ASN A 23 3.17 12.61 -11.27
CA ASN A 23 2.00 12.58 -10.40
C ASN A 23 1.76 11.21 -9.73
N ARG A 24 2.16 10.11 -10.38
CA ARG A 24 2.03 8.76 -9.78
C ARG A 24 3.01 8.60 -8.62
N HIS A 25 4.22 9.08 -8.77
CA HIS A 25 5.22 9.06 -7.70
C HIS A 25 4.76 9.92 -6.51
N LYS A 26 4.24 11.13 -6.77
CA LYS A 26 3.65 12.00 -5.73
C LYS A 26 2.52 11.29 -4.99
N ALA A 27 1.57 10.70 -5.71
CA ALA A 27 0.47 9.96 -5.10
C ALA A 27 0.96 8.78 -4.23
N ARG A 28 1.94 8.00 -4.69
CA ARG A 28 2.53 6.90 -3.90
C ARG A 28 3.27 7.41 -2.66
N HIS A 29 3.98 8.53 -2.76
CA HIS A 29 4.63 9.16 -1.62
C HIS A 29 3.64 9.48 -0.51
N VAL A 30 2.55 10.17 -0.84
CA VAL A 30 1.52 10.52 0.14
C VAL A 30 0.81 9.29 0.69
N LYS A 31 0.44 8.36 -0.18
CA LYS A 31 -0.19 7.10 0.21
C LYS A 31 0.65 6.35 1.26
N ILE A 32 1.94 6.25 1.01
CA ILE A 32 2.84 5.43 1.82
C ILE A 32 3.38 6.20 3.03
N LEU A 33 3.87 7.42 2.83
CA LEU A 33 4.53 8.21 3.86
C LEU A 33 3.62 9.27 4.52
N GLY A 34 2.31 9.23 4.27
CA GLY A 34 1.36 10.18 4.84
C GLY A 34 1.42 10.31 6.36
N TYR A 35 1.88 9.27 7.08
CA TYR A 35 2.06 9.33 8.52
C TYR A 35 3.02 10.44 8.98
N LYS A 36 3.95 10.88 8.13
CA LYS A 36 4.88 11.97 8.42
C LYS A 36 4.17 13.33 8.53
N ASN A 37 2.99 13.45 7.92
CA ASN A 37 2.22 14.69 7.86
C ASN A 37 0.91 14.62 8.64
N PHE A 38 0.40 13.42 8.90
CA PHE A 38 -0.88 13.19 9.57
C PHE A 38 -0.66 12.51 10.91
N LEU A 39 -0.89 13.25 11.99
CA LEU A 39 -0.66 12.77 13.37
C LEU A 39 -1.83 12.00 13.96
N GLN A 40 -2.89 11.75 13.18
CA GLN A 40 -4.06 10.98 13.63
C GLN A 40 -3.66 9.55 13.97
N LYS A 41 -4.33 8.97 14.99
CA LYS A 41 -4.14 7.58 15.43
C LYS A 41 -4.30 6.59 14.27
N ASN A 42 -5.30 6.81 13.44
CA ASN A 42 -5.60 6.00 12.26
C ASN A 42 -5.67 6.87 11.02
N THR A 43 -5.25 6.34 9.88
CA THR A 43 -5.42 6.96 8.56
C THR A 43 -6.09 6.00 7.59
N ILE A 44 -6.94 6.53 6.73
CA ILE A 44 -7.56 5.79 5.62
C ILE A 44 -7.12 6.47 4.32
N TRP A 45 -6.40 5.74 3.49
CA TRP A 45 -6.12 6.12 2.11
C TRP A 45 -7.16 5.51 1.18
N ILE A 46 -7.60 6.27 0.21
CA ILE A 46 -8.53 5.82 -0.83
C ILE A 46 -8.01 6.35 -2.17
N ASP A 47 -7.73 5.47 -3.12
CA ASP A 47 -7.39 5.86 -4.50
C ASP A 47 -8.61 6.52 -5.15
N GLY A 48 -8.40 7.50 -6.04
CA GLY A 48 -9.47 8.31 -6.64
C GLY A 48 -10.51 7.53 -7.47
N SER A 49 -10.30 6.24 -7.72
CA SER A 49 -11.27 5.34 -8.36
C SER A 49 -12.29 4.71 -7.39
N PHE A 50 -12.16 4.97 -6.09
CA PHE A 50 -13.03 4.43 -5.05
C PHE A 50 -13.82 5.54 -4.36
N ILE A 51 -15.00 5.21 -3.86
CA ILE A 51 -15.83 6.09 -3.05
C ILE A 51 -16.15 5.37 -1.75
N LEU A 52 -15.87 6.00 -0.61
CA LEU A 52 -16.31 5.51 0.68
C LEU A 52 -17.75 5.96 0.92
N ASN A 53 -18.71 5.05 0.88
CA ASN A 53 -20.13 5.33 1.02
C ASN A 53 -20.64 5.39 2.48
N CYS A 54 -19.73 5.35 3.44
CA CYS A 54 -20.08 5.38 4.87
C CYS A 54 -19.17 6.34 5.65
N ASN A 55 -19.55 6.60 6.91
CA ASN A 55 -18.69 7.34 7.81
C ASN A 55 -17.40 6.54 8.09
N PRO A 56 -16.18 7.16 8.00
CA PRO A 56 -14.94 6.47 8.26
C PRO A 56 -14.84 5.74 9.60
N ASN A 57 -15.40 6.32 10.68
CA ASN A 57 -15.41 5.67 11.99
C ASN A 57 -16.34 4.43 12.02
N HIS A 58 -17.45 4.47 11.26
CA HIS A 58 -18.32 3.32 11.09
C HIS A 58 -17.60 2.22 10.32
N PHE A 59 -16.94 2.57 9.22
CA PHE A 59 -16.12 1.64 8.45
C PHE A 59 -15.05 0.95 9.31
N LEU A 60 -14.31 1.70 10.14
CA LEU A 60 -13.31 1.11 11.03
C LEU A 60 -13.89 0.10 12.02
N LYS A 61 -15.11 0.36 12.52
CA LYS A 61 -15.82 -0.57 13.40
C LYS A 61 -16.30 -1.81 12.66
N GLU A 62 -16.90 -1.65 11.48
CA GLU A 62 -17.40 -2.77 10.66
C GLU A 62 -16.28 -3.75 10.28
N ILE A 63 -15.08 -3.24 10.01
CA ILE A 63 -13.92 -4.09 9.71
C ILE A 63 -13.16 -4.53 10.97
N ASP A 64 -13.65 -4.32 12.19
CA ASP A 64 -12.98 -4.65 13.46
C ASP A 64 -11.51 -4.23 13.49
N PHE A 65 -11.21 -3.00 13.04
CA PHE A 65 -9.85 -2.56 12.80
C PHE A 65 -9.02 -2.42 14.09
N GLU A 66 -9.66 -2.35 15.25
CA GLU A 66 -8.97 -2.05 16.52
C GLU A 66 -7.85 -3.05 16.86
N ASP A 67 -8.03 -4.31 16.49
CA ASP A 67 -7.06 -5.39 16.77
C ASP A 67 -5.95 -5.54 15.72
N TYR A 68 -5.98 -4.74 14.66
CA TYR A 68 -5.06 -4.82 13.53
C TYR A 68 -4.20 -3.57 13.40
N ASP A 69 -3.05 -3.70 12.78
CA ASP A 69 -2.13 -2.61 12.49
C ASP A 69 -2.41 -1.98 11.12
N ILE A 70 -2.75 -2.84 10.15
CA ILE A 70 -3.08 -2.47 8.78
C ILE A 70 -4.33 -3.26 8.35
N ALA A 71 -5.22 -2.61 7.60
CA ALA A 71 -6.26 -3.31 6.86
C ALA A 71 -6.24 -2.89 5.39
N VAL A 72 -6.39 -3.88 4.51
CA VAL A 72 -6.26 -3.71 3.07
C VAL A 72 -7.12 -4.74 2.36
N PRO A 73 -7.76 -4.41 1.21
CA PRO A 73 -8.48 -5.41 0.43
C PRO A 73 -7.57 -6.53 -0.06
N LYS A 74 -8.10 -7.74 -0.02
CA LYS A 74 -7.47 -8.86 -0.72
C LYS A 74 -7.66 -8.69 -2.24
N HIS A 75 -6.61 -8.97 -3.01
CA HIS A 75 -6.71 -8.90 -4.48
C HIS A 75 -7.71 -9.94 -5.00
N ARG A 76 -8.58 -9.53 -5.95
CA ARG A 76 -9.76 -10.33 -6.40
C ARG A 76 -9.41 -11.60 -7.14
N ILE A 77 -8.37 -11.54 -7.97
CA ILE A 77 -8.12 -12.54 -9.00
C ILE A 77 -6.79 -13.24 -8.74
N ARG A 78 -5.78 -12.47 -8.34
CA ARG A 78 -4.41 -12.96 -8.17
C ARG A 78 -4.10 -13.19 -6.70
N ASN A 79 -3.31 -14.21 -6.44
CA ASN A 79 -3.03 -14.67 -5.08
C ASN A 79 -1.67 -14.20 -4.55
N ASN A 80 -0.78 -13.70 -5.41
CA ASN A 80 0.56 -13.30 -5.01
C ASN A 80 1.18 -12.29 -5.98
N ALA A 81 2.29 -11.67 -5.56
CA ALA A 81 2.98 -10.66 -6.35
C ALA A 81 3.64 -11.22 -7.62
N LEU A 82 3.92 -12.52 -7.71
CA LEU A 82 4.45 -13.14 -8.92
C LEU A 82 3.38 -13.18 -10.02
N GLU A 83 2.18 -13.67 -9.70
CA GLU A 83 1.04 -13.65 -10.62
C GLU A 83 0.68 -12.23 -11.08
N GLU A 84 0.78 -11.25 -10.17
CA GLU A 84 0.57 -9.83 -10.51
C GLU A 84 1.63 -9.33 -11.47
N ALA A 85 2.90 -9.63 -11.22
CA ALA A 85 4.00 -9.24 -12.10
C ALA A 85 3.85 -9.86 -13.49
N GLU A 86 3.52 -11.14 -13.60
CA GLU A 86 3.27 -11.83 -14.86
C GLU A 86 2.14 -11.17 -15.67
N GLN A 87 1.04 -10.81 -14.99
CA GLN A 87 -0.07 -10.12 -15.64
C GLN A 87 0.31 -8.72 -16.13
N ILE A 88 1.10 -7.97 -15.33
CA ILE A 88 1.58 -6.66 -15.76
C ILE A 88 2.49 -6.82 -16.98
N LEU A 89 3.42 -7.76 -16.95
CA LEU A 89 4.37 -8.02 -18.04
C LEU A 89 3.70 -8.43 -19.36
N ARG A 90 2.55 -9.06 -19.33
CA ARG A 90 1.76 -9.38 -20.55
C ARG A 90 1.28 -8.12 -21.29
N ASN A 91 1.00 -7.05 -20.54
CA ASN A 91 0.41 -5.82 -21.07
C ASN A 91 1.41 -4.64 -21.14
N GLU A 92 2.58 -4.78 -20.51
CA GLU A 92 3.59 -3.73 -20.47
C GLU A 92 4.42 -3.74 -21.74
N THR A 93 4.38 -2.64 -22.48
CA THR A 93 5.12 -2.45 -23.72
C THR A 93 6.44 -1.71 -23.55
N ASP A 94 6.61 -0.99 -22.46
CA ASP A 94 7.85 -0.27 -22.15
C ASP A 94 8.91 -1.24 -21.63
N TYR A 95 9.98 -1.40 -22.38
CA TYR A 95 11.10 -2.29 -22.03
C TYR A 95 11.78 -1.92 -20.72
N VAL A 96 11.86 -0.62 -20.39
CA VAL A 96 12.47 -0.15 -19.13
C VAL A 96 11.64 -0.60 -17.94
N ASN A 97 10.32 -0.44 -18.02
CA ASN A 97 9.40 -0.88 -16.97
C ASN A 97 9.39 -2.40 -16.84
N ARG A 98 9.41 -3.13 -17.96
CA ARG A 98 9.53 -4.60 -17.96
C ARG A 98 10.77 -5.04 -17.20
N GLY A 99 11.93 -4.53 -17.57
CA GLY A 99 13.21 -4.86 -16.92
C GLY A 99 13.23 -4.54 -15.42
N LYS A 100 12.58 -3.45 -14.99
CA LYS A 100 12.45 -3.13 -13.57
C LYS A 100 11.59 -4.15 -12.81
N ILE A 101 10.47 -4.59 -13.39
CA ILE A 101 9.56 -5.58 -12.78
C ILE A 101 10.26 -6.93 -12.66
N GLU A 102 10.87 -7.42 -13.75
CA GLU A 102 11.60 -8.68 -13.79
C GLU A 102 12.74 -8.70 -12.75
N ARG A 103 13.53 -7.63 -12.70
CA ARG A 103 14.61 -7.47 -11.72
C ARG A 103 14.08 -7.46 -10.28
N GLN A 104 12.96 -6.78 -10.00
CA GLN A 104 12.34 -6.74 -8.69
C GLN A 104 11.95 -8.15 -8.22
N ILE A 105 11.26 -8.91 -9.06
CA ILE A 105 10.84 -10.28 -8.75
C ILE A 105 12.07 -11.20 -8.55
N ASP A 106 13.08 -11.07 -9.37
CA ASP A 106 14.31 -11.86 -9.24
C ASP A 106 15.06 -11.57 -7.93
N ILE A 107 15.14 -10.30 -7.53
CA ILE A 107 15.70 -9.91 -6.22
C ILE A 107 14.91 -10.55 -5.07
N TYR A 108 13.60 -10.54 -5.14
CA TYR A 108 12.76 -11.13 -4.08
C TYR A 108 12.96 -12.65 -3.98
N LYS A 109 13.02 -13.35 -5.13
CA LYS A 109 13.37 -14.78 -5.19
C LYS A 109 14.73 -15.08 -4.57
N LYS A 110 15.76 -14.33 -4.96
CA LYS A 110 17.13 -14.48 -4.43
C LYS A 110 17.21 -14.25 -2.92
N ARG A 111 16.34 -13.42 -2.36
CA ARG A 111 16.22 -13.21 -0.90
C ARG A 111 15.41 -14.28 -0.18
N GLY A 112 14.89 -15.28 -0.89
CA GLY A 112 14.14 -16.40 -0.35
C GLY A 112 12.64 -16.10 -0.09
N TYR A 113 12.09 -15.03 -0.69
CA TYR A 113 10.67 -14.76 -0.65
C TYR A 113 9.90 -15.76 -1.52
N LYS A 114 8.93 -16.47 -0.92
CA LYS A 114 8.23 -17.58 -1.58
C LYS A 114 6.94 -17.19 -2.31
N PHE A 115 6.49 -15.93 -2.18
CA PHE A 115 5.24 -15.43 -2.76
C PHE A 115 3.98 -16.19 -2.28
N ASP A 116 3.98 -16.68 -1.04
CA ASP A 116 2.93 -17.50 -0.45
C ASP A 116 2.05 -16.77 0.59
N ASN A 117 2.28 -15.47 0.79
CA ASN A 117 1.61 -14.65 1.81
C ASN A 117 0.50 -13.72 1.26
N GLY A 118 -0.10 -14.07 0.11
CA GLY A 118 -1.22 -13.34 -0.46
C GLY A 118 -0.83 -12.17 -1.35
N LEU A 119 -1.85 -11.43 -1.80
CA LEU A 119 -1.71 -10.18 -2.54
C LEU A 119 -2.70 -9.15 -2.04
N ALA A 120 -2.21 -7.99 -1.65
CA ALA A 120 -3.01 -6.84 -1.26
C ALA A 120 -3.45 -6.03 -2.49
N GLU A 121 -4.71 -5.58 -2.51
CA GLU A 121 -5.17 -4.55 -3.43
C GLU A 121 -5.11 -3.19 -2.73
N THR A 122 -4.04 -2.45 -2.97
CA THR A 122 -3.67 -1.28 -2.18
C THR A 122 -4.47 0.00 -2.52
N GLY A 123 -5.57 -0.10 -3.27
CA GLY A 123 -6.45 1.03 -3.59
C GLY A 123 -7.16 1.64 -2.38
N ILE A 124 -7.38 0.82 -1.34
CA ILE A 124 -7.80 1.25 -0.01
C ILE A 124 -6.76 0.74 0.99
N LEU A 125 -6.34 1.61 1.91
CA LEU A 125 -5.37 1.28 2.92
C LEU A 125 -5.73 1.94 4.24
N VAL A 126 -6.05 1.14 5.25
CA VAL A 126 -6.25 1.58 6.63
C VAL A 126 -5.00 1.24 7.42
N ARG A 127 -4.52 2.15 8.24
CA ARG A 127 -3.35 1.90 9.08
C ARG A 127 -3.36 2.70 10.37
N LYS A 128 -2.79 2.13 11.42
CA LYS A 128 -2.44 2.82 12.64
C LYS A 128 -1.18 3.66 12.44
N ASN A 129 -1.08 4.77 13.14
CA ASN A 129 0.15 5.56 13.23
C ASN A 129 0.96 5.09 14.43
N THR A 130 1.71 4.00 14.25
CA THR A 130 2.59 3.39 15.26
C THR A 130 3.99 3.20 14.69
N ASN A 131 5.01 3.14 15.55
CA ASN A 131 6.38 2.97 15.08
C ASN A 131 6.58 1.75 14.16
N PRO A 132 6.06 0.53 14.46
CA PRO A 132 6.21 -0.60 13.53
C PRO A 132 5.55 -0.38 12.18
N VAL A 133 4.37 0.26 12.14
CA VAL A 133 3.68 0.57 10.88
C VAL A 133 4.45 1.64 10.09
N ASN A 134 5.04 2.62 10.78
CA ASN A 134 5.85 3.66 10.15
C ASN A 134 7.14 3.07 9.55
N GLU A 135 7.81 2.15 10.26
CA GLU A 135 8.96 1.40 9.73
C GLU A 135 8.60 0.57 8.49
N PHE A 136 7.43 -0.09 8.52
CA PHE A 136 6.90 -0.78 7.34
C PHE A 136 6.68 0.18 6.16
N CYS A 137 6.10 1.35 6.41
CA CYS A 137 5.88 2.36 5.38
C CYS A 137 7.20 2.88 4.79
N ASP A 138 8.21 3.13 5.61
CA ASP A 138 9.54 3.53 5.12
C ASP A 138 10.20 2.43 4.28
N LEU A 139 10.09 1.17 4.70
CA LEU A 139 10.56 0.03 3.93
C LEU A 139 9.82 -0.09 2.59
N TRP A 140 8.49 0.06 2.61
CA TRP A 140 7.66 -0.02 1.40
C TRP A 140 7.99 1.12 0.43
N TRP A 141 8.16 2.35 0.94
CA TRP A 141 8.60 3.48 0.13
C TRP A 141 9.98 3.22 -0.51
N LYS A 142 10.90 2.65 0.25
CA LYS A 142 12.20 2.25 -0.29
C LYS A 142 12.05 1.27 -1.47
N GLN A 143 11.15 0.29 -1.39
CA GLN A 143 10.90 -0.62 -2.53
C GLN A 143 10.34 0.12 -3.75
N ILE A 144 9.47 1.12 -3.55
CA ILE A 144 8.97 1.97 -4.65
C ILE A 144 10.11 2.75 -5.32
N CYS A 145 11.01 3.31 -4.54
CA CYS A 145 12.15 4.08 -5.08
C CYS A 145 13.19 3.18 -5.78
N ASP A 146 13.48 2.01 -5.20
CA ASP A 146 14.51 1.11 -5.70
C ASP A 146 14.07 0.31 -6.95
N HIS A 147 12.75 0.14 -7.16
CA HIS A 147 12.22 -0.78 -8.17
C HIS A 147 11.12 -0.14 -9.04
N THR A 148 9.86 -0.42 -8.75
CA THR A 148 8.73 0.04 -9.57
C THR A 148 7.68 0.76 -8.74
N LEU A 149 6.91 1.66 -9.39
CA LEU A 149 5.75 2.33 -8.78
C LEU A 149 4.54 1.39 -8.59
N ARG A 150 4.69 0.09 -8.88
CA ARG A 150 3.66 -0.93 -8.67
C ARG A 150 3.66 -1.37 -7.21
N ASP A 151 3.00 -0.60 -6.38
CA ASP A 151 2.97 -0.74 -4.92
C ASP A 151 2.47 -2.12 -4.44
N GLN A 152 1.57 -2.77 -5.17
CA GLN A 152 1.11 -4.13 -4.88
C GLN A 152 2.22 -5.19 -4.97
N LEU A 153 3.22 -5.00 -5.84
CA LEU A 153 4.33 -5.96 -5.97
C LEU A 153 5.21 -6.03 -4.72
N SER A 154 5.27 -4.94 -3.96
CA SER A 154 6.17 -4.83 -2.80
C SER A 154 5.47 -4.89 -1.44
N PHE A 155 4.16 -4.68 -1.34
CA PHE A 155 3.44 -4.64 -0.08
C PHE A 155 3.64 -5.93 0.76
N ASN A 156 3.26 -7.08 0.21
CA ASN A 156 3.36 -8.36 0.91
C ASN A 156 4.82 -8.80 1.14
N TYR A 157 5.73 -8.44 0.23
CA TYR A 157 7.16 -8.63 0.43
C TYR A 157 7.67 -7.84 1.65
N CYS A 158 7.25 -6.58 1.81
CA CYS A 158 7.63 -5.77 2.98
C CYS A 158 7.09 -6.36 4.29
N LEU A 159 5.87 -6.89 4.31
CA LEU A 159 5.33 -7.61 5.47
C LEU A 159 6.21 -8.81 5.84
N TRP A 160 6.61 -9.61 4.86
CA TRP A 160 7.53 -10.73 5.05
C TRP A 160 8.89 -10.28 5.60
N VAL A 161 9.44 -9.16 5.13
CA VAL A 161 10.70 -8.61 5.65
C VAL A 161 10.53 -8.19 7.12
N MET A 162 9.44 -7.50 7.47
CA MET A 162 9.15 -7.11 8.85
C MET A 162 9.04 -8.33 9.78
N GLU A 163 8.38 -9.39 9.32
CA GLU A 163 8.29 -10.65 10.07
C GLU A 163 9.68 -11.28 10.29
N LYS A 164 10.53 -11.33 9.26
CA LYS A 164 11.91 -11.82 9.36
C LYS A 164 12.78 -11.01 10.32
N GLN A 165 12.46 -9.74 10.52
CA GLN A 165 13.12 -8.85 11.48
C GLN A 165 12.55 -8.97 12.91
N GLY A 166 11.60 -9.88 13.15
CA GLY A 166 10.95 -10.04 14.45
C GLY A 166 9.95 -8.93 14.79
N LYS A 167 9.46 -8.21 13.79
CA LYS A 167 8.48 -7.11 13.90
C LYS A 167 7.21 -7.40 13.08
N PRO A 168 6.52 -8.55 13.27
CA PRO A 168 5.33 -8.88 12.48
C PRO A 168 4.22 -7.86 12.72
N LEU A 169 3.51 -7.50 11.65
CA LEU A 169 2.33 -6.64 11.71
C LEU A 169 1.06 -7.48 11.60
N LYS A 170 0.03 -7.12 12.35
CA LYS A 170 -1.30 -7.70 12.23
C LYS A 170 -2.04 -7.06 11.06
N VAL A 171 -2.18 -7.81 9.97
CA VAL A 171 -2.86 -7.31 8.76
C VAL A 171 -4.22 -7.96 8.62
N LYS A 172 -5.27 -7.14 8.46
CA LYS A 172 -6.61 -7.59 8.08
C LYS A 172 -6.79 -7.47 6.58
N TYR A 173 -7.05 -8.58 5.91
CA TYR A 173 -7.51 -8.58 4.53
C TYR A 173 -9.02 -8.40 4.51
N ILE A 174 -9.48 -7.30 3.94
CA ILE A 174 -10.90 -6.92 3.90
C ILE A 174 -11.53 -7.56 2.67
N ASP A 175 -12.68 -8.21 2.87
CA ASP A 175 -13.50 -8.70 1.77
C ASP A 175 -14.30 -7.55 1.11
N LYS A 176 -14.68 -7.74 -0.15
CA LYS A 176 -15.18 -6.67 -1.02
C LYS A 176 -16.65 -6.29 -0.84
N SER A 177 -17.32 -6.79 0.15
CA SER A 177 -18.71 -6.41 0.46
C SER A 177 -18.86 -4.95 0.94
N TYR A 178 -17.75 -4.22 1.11
CA TYR A 178 -17.74 -2.87 1.70
C TYR A 178 -17.65 -1.70 0.70
N TRP A 179 -17.50 -1.95 -0.62
CA TRP A 179 -17.40 -0.92 -1.68
C TRP A 179 -17.84 -1.39 -3.07
#